data_9f38ae60751fe8f6b1596731d059c42f
#
_entry.id   9f38ae60751fe8f6b1596731d059c42f
#
_cell.length_a   1.000
_cell.length_b   1.000
_cell.length_c   1.000
_cell.angle_alpha   90.00
_cell.angle_beta   90.00
_cell.angle_gamma   90.00
#
_symmetry.space_group_name_H-M   'P 1'
#
loop_
_entity.id
_entity.type
_entity.pdbx_description
1 polymer ?
#
loop_
_entity_poly.entity_id
_entity_poly.type
_entity_poly.pdbx_seq_one_letter_code
_entity_poly.pdbx_strand_id
1 'polypeptide(L)'
;MISQLLFGETVEVMEEKGKQWCKVRASCDNFIGWVESNQLKAITPSEFERFNAHFSYSLELVQPVMGADHFIPITMGARLPEFDGIRFRLGEVFYTFSGQAVAPGDFQPSADFIIKLAKRYLNTPFLWGGRSPFGMDSPALVQMVFQMAGYKVPREAAEQIEIGDNIDFIENAQAGDLAFFENNHGRISHVGILMPEGKVIHCFGGVRIDKIDHYGIYDETRQMYSKRLRLIKRILPTILPKVNTSEMPEVESSGVQAELF
;
A
#
# COMPACT_ATOMS: atom_id res chain seq x y z
N MET A 1 15.23 -14.05 3.55
CA MET A 1 14.37 -12.92 3.95
C MET A 1 12.99 -13.17 3.37
N ILE A 2 11.92 -12.97 4.13
CA ILE A 2 10.53 -13.14 3.70
C ILE A 2 9.70 -11.86 3.82
N SER A 3 10.15 -10.89 4.63
CA SER A 3 9.63 -9.53 4.73
C SER A 3 10.70 -8.61 5.32
N GLN A 4 10.42 -7.31 5.40
CA GLN A 4 11.24 -6.29 6.04
C GLN A 4 10.39 -5.46 6.99
N LEU A 5 10.98 -5.02 8.09
CA LEU A 5 10.46 -3.92 8.91
C LEU A 5 11.14 -2.63 8.46
N LEU A 6 10.36 -1.56 8.35
CA LEU A 6 10.88 -0.23 8.08
C LEU A 6 10.99 0.59 9.37
N PHE A 7 11.77 1.65 9.32
CA PHE A 7 11.92 2.56 10.46
C PHE A 7 10.55 3.05 10.97
N GLY A 8 10.39 3.01 12.31
CA GLY A 8 9.17 3.46 12.99
C GLY A 8 7.99 2.49 12.96
N GLU A 9 8.09 1.36 12.25
CA GLU A 9 7.08 0.31 12.37
C GLU A 9 7.16 -0.36 13.74
N THR A 10 6.01 -0.57 14.36
CA THR A 10 5.90 -1.21 15.67
C THR A 10 5.66 -2.70 15.54
N VAL A 11 6.17 -3.46 16.51
CA VAL A 11 6.03 -4.91 16.58
C VAL A 11 5.69 -5.36 17.99
N GLU A 12 4.99 -6.49 18.09
CA GLU A 12 4.80 -7.22 19.32
C GLU A 12 5.81 -8.36 19.38
N VAL A 13 6.62 -8.44 20.43
CA VAL A 13 7.56 -9.55 20.64
C VAL A 13 6.80 -10.74 21.21
N MET A 14 6.78 -11.84 20.45
CA MET A 14 6.08 -13.07 20.80
C MET A 14 7.00 -14.09 21.48
N GLU A 15 8.28 -14.13 21.09
CA GLU A 15 9.26 -15.11 21.54
C GLU A 15 10.68 -14.53 21.39
N GLU A 16 11.57 -14.87 22.31
CA GLU A 16 12.99 -14.54 22.21
C GLU A 16 13.82 -15.82 22.07
N LYS A 17 14.80 -15.80 21.17
CA LYS A 17 15.73 -16.91 20.97
C LYS A 17 17.16 -16.45 21.22
N GLY A 18 17.68 -16.84 22.38
CA GLY A 18 18.97 -16.33 22.87
C GLY A 18 18.91 -14.82 23.12
N LYS A 19 20.03 -14.13 22.84
CA LYS A 19 20.11 -12.66 22.97
C LYS A 19 20.03 -11.94 21.61
N GLN A 20 19.90 -12.68 20.52
CA GLN A 20 20.10 -12.12 19.17
C GLN A 20 18.79 -12.04 18.37
N TRP A 21 17.80 -12.88 18.64
CA TRP A 21 16.64 -13.01 17.80
C TRP A 21 15.33 -12.87 18.57
N CYS A 22 14.43 -12.05 18.01
CA CYS A 22 13.05 -11.96 18.46
C CYS A 22 12.11 -12.42 17.33
N LYS A 23 11.15 -13.28 17.70
CA LYS A 23 9.98 -13.56 16.85
C LYS A 23 8.94 -12.49 17.12
N VAL A 24 8.57 -11.77 16.08
CA VAL A 24 7.70 -10.61 16.20
C VAL A 24 6.48 -10.72 15.31
N ARG A 25 5.41 -10.04 15.74
CA ARG A 25 4.23 -9.76 14.92
C ARG A 25 4.24 -8.28 14.55
N ALA A 26 4.28 -7.96 13.27
CA ALA A 26 4.22 -6.59 12.79
C ALA A 26 2.81 -6.01 12.97
N SER A 27 2.70 -4.77 13.49
CA SER A 27 1.40 -4.13 13.72
C SER A 27 0.70 -3.68 12.42
N CYS A 28 1.46 -3.51 11.35
CA CYS A 28 0.93 -3.01 10.08
C CYS A 28 0.11 -4.05 9.30
N ASP A 29 0.45 -5.34 9.43
CA ASP A 29 -0.12 -6.42 8.60
C ASP A 29 -0.27 -7.76 9.33
N ASN A 30 0.07 -7.83 10.62
CA ASN A 30 0.13 -9.04 11.44
C ASN A 30 1.14 -10.10 10.96
N PHE A 31 2.03 -9.74 10.04
CA PHE A 31 3.06 -10.66 9.55
C PHE A 31 3.98 -11.11 10.68
N ILE A 32 4.25 -12.41 10.75
CA ILE A 32 5.08 -12.99 11.80
C ILE A 32 6.43 -13.40 11.22
N GLY A 33 7.52 -12.95 11.84
CA GLY A 33 8.87 -13.28 11.41
C GLY A 33 9.90 -13.13 12.52
N TRP A 34 11.13 -13.55 12.23
CA TRP A 34 12.27 -13.38 13.10
C TRP A 34 13.07 -12.13 12.70
N VAL A 35 13.45 -11.32 13.68
CA VAL A 35 14.27 -10.12 13.52
C VAL A 35 15.41 -10.11 14.56
N GLU A 36 16.52 -9.49 14.23
CA GLU A 36 17.60 -9.30 15.20
C GLU A 36 17.19 -8.33 16.30
N SER A 37 17.41 -8.71 17.57
CA SER A 37 16.98 -7.93 18.74
C SER A 37 17.61 -6.54 18.80
N ASN A 38 18.82 -6.36 18.27
CA ASN A 38 19.52 -5.08 18.23
C ASN A 38 18.91 -4.07 17.23
N GLN A 39 18.01 -4.51 16.35
CA GLN A 39 17.27 -3.64 15.43
C GLN A 39 15.96 -3.14 16.05
N LEU A 40 15.61 -3.63 17.23
CA LEU A 40 14.40 -3.25 17.94
C LEU A 40 14.72 -2.31 19.10
N LYS A 41 13.86 -1.33 19.33
CA LYS A 41 13.86 -0.50 20.51
C LYS A 41 12.62 -0.79 21.33
N ALA A 42 12.82 -1.13 22.61
CA ALA A 42 11.69 -1.32 23.53
C ALA A 42 10.94 0.00 23.73
N ILE A 43 9.63 -0.08 23.70
CA ILE A 43 8.70 1.01 23.95
C ILE A 43 7.67 0.56 24.99
N THR A 44 7.04 1.51 25.66
CA THR A 44 5.98 1.22 26.62
C THR A 44 4.67 0.86 25.90
N PRO A 45 3.72 0.14 26.54
CA PRO A 45 2.40 -0.13 25.95
C PRO A 45 1.66 1.16 25.51
N SER A 46 1.76 2.23 26.29
CA SER A 46 1.16 3.51 25.93
C SER A 46 1.81 4.13 24.67
N GLU A 47 3.13 4.03 24.50
CA GLU A 47 3.79 4.45 23.27
C GLU A 47 3.39 3.59 22.08
N PHE A 48 3.28 2.27 22.28
CA PHE A 48 2.84 1.35 21.24
C PHE A 48 1.46 1.74 20.68
N GLU A 49 0.50 2.02 21.57
CA GLU A 49 -0.84 2.48 21.19
C GLU A 49 -0.80 3.81 20.44
N ARG A 50 -0.09 4.82 20.98
CA ARG A 50 0.01 6.14 20.34
C ARG A 50 0.70 6.09 18.98
N PHE A 51 1.81 5.35 18.85
CA PHE A 51 2.57 5.24 17.60
C PHE A 51 1.80 4.48 16.50
N ASN A 52 0.85 3.62 16.87
CA ASN A 52 -0.06 3.00 15.92
C ASN A 52 -1.29 3.86 15.59
N ALA A 53 -1.69 4.75 16.49
CA ALA A 53 -2.82 5.65 16.27
C ALA A 53 -2.42 6.93 15.51
N HIS A 54 -1.22 7.46 15.78
CA HIS A 54 -0.78 8.76 15.27
C HIS A 54 0.62 8.65 14.65
N PHE A 55 0.68 8.60 13.34
CA PHE A 55 1.93 8.58 12.58
C PHE A 55 1.73 9.12 11.17
N SER A 56 2.83 9.53 10.54
CA SER A 56 2.89 9.84 9.12
C SER A 56 3.84 8.90 8.41
N TYR A 57 3.62 8.63 7.14
CA TYR A 57 4.56 7.92 6.28
C TYR A 57 5.48 8.91 5.56
N SER A 58 6.79 8.65 5.57
CA SER A 58 7.72 9.34 4.68
C SER A 58 7.40 9.06 3.22
N LEU A 59 7.32 10.09 2.40
CA LEU A 59 7.15 9.98 0.95
C LEU A 59 8.48 10.08 0.19
N GLU A 60 9.59 10.36 0.86
CA GLU A 60 10.90 10.45 0.22
C GLU A 60 11.52 9.07 -0.01
N LEU A 61 12.05 8.82 -1.22
CA LEU A 61 12.69 7.53 -1.54
C LEU A 61 13.76 7.19 -0.51
N VAL A 62 14.64 8.14 -0.22
CA VAL A 62 15.63 8.05 0.85
C VAL A 62 15.86 9.45 1.42
N GLN A 63 15.66 9.63 2.69
CA GLN A 63 15.87 10.91 3.39
C GLN A 63 16.32 10.61 4.83
N PRO A 64 17.35 11.29 5.38
CA PRO A 64 17.69 11.11 6.78
C PRO A 64 16.69 11.80 7.71
N VAL A 65 16.44 11.18 8.86
CA VAL A 65 15.92 11.86 10.04
C VAL A 65 17.13 12.29 10.90
N MET A 66 17.08 13.50 11.43
CA MET A 66 18.20 14.12 12.12
C MET A 66 17.92 14.13 13.63
N GLY A 67 18.73 13.42 14.40
CA GLY A 67 18.85 13.55 15.86
C GLY A 67 19.78 14.69 16.24
N ALA A 68 20.08 14.82 17.54
CA ALA A 68 20.94 15.88 18.06
C ALA A 68 22.41 15.73 17.58
N ASP A 69 22.92 14.51 17.52
CA ASP A 69 24.32 14.16 17.27
C ASP A 69 24.51 13.09 16.17
N HIS A 70 23.41 12.61 15.59
CA HIS A 70 23.42 11.56 14.57
C HIS A 70 22.26 11.72 13.60
N PHE A 71 22.33 11.00 12.49
CA PHE A 71 21.23 10.88 11.54
C PHE A 71 20.97 9.42 11.20
N ILE A 72 19.73 9.11 10.83
CA ILE A 72 19.31 7.77 10.41
C ILE A 72 18.71 7.89 9.02
N PRO A 73 19.26 7.24 7.99
CA PRO A 73 18.64 7.19 6.67
C PRO A 73 17.37 6.34 6.74
N ILE A 74 16.25 6.93 6.34
CA ILE A 74 14.97 6.23 6.23
C ILE A 74 14.51 6.21 4.80
N THR A 75 13.59 5.31 4.49
CA THR A 75 13.06 5.12 3.14
C THR A 75 11.59 5.52 3.04
N MET A 76 11.11 5.64 1.83
CA MET A 76 9.69 5.80 1.54
C MET A 76 8.87 4.70 2.21
N GLY A 77 7.79 5.10 2.90
CA GLY A 77 6.96 4.20 3.69
C GLY A 77 7.43 3.99 5.13
N ALA A 78 8.59 4.55 5.55
CA ALA A 78 8.96 4.60 6.96
C ALA A 78 7.93 5.41 7.75
N ARG A 79 7.66 4.99 8.99
CA ARG A 79 6.70 5.66 9.88
C ARG A 79 7.41 6.69 10.74
N LEU A 80 6.79 7.84 10.87
CA LEU A 80 7.21 8.96 11.72
C LEU A 80 6.15 9.08 12.83
N PRO A 81 6.38 8.48 14.03
CA PRO A 81 5.39 8.48 15.10
C PRO A 81 5.10 9.90 15.60
N GLU A 82 3.83 10.25 15.80
CA GLU A 82 3.41 11.56 16.34
C GLU A 82 4.08 12.77 15.62
N PHE A 83 4.29 12.66 14.30
CA PHE A 83 4.97 13.69 13.50
C PHE A 83 4.14 14.97 13.43
N ASP A 84 4.71 16.10 13.83
CA ASP A 84 4.05 17.42 13.88
C ASP A 84 4.22 18.25 12.58
N GLY A 85 4.83 17.66 11.54
CA GLY A 85 5.16 18.32 10.28
C GLY A 85 6.63 18.74 10.18
N ILE A 86 7.38 18.73 11.29
CA ILE A 86 8.80 19.09 11.34
C ILE A 86 9.58 18.02 12.11
N ARG A 87 9.05 17.53 13.22
CA ARG A 87 9.76 16.63 14.14
C ARG A 87 8.84 15.58 14.75
N PHE A 88 9.48 14.55 15.28
CA PHE A 88 8.85 13.50 16.06
C PHE A 88 9.80 13.02 17.16
N ARG A 89 9.29 12.21 18.08
CA ARG A 89 10.07 11.71 19.22
C ARG A 89 10.08 10.18 19.26
N LEU A 90 11.25 9.60 19.50
CA LEU A 90 11.40 8.18 19.81
C LEU A 90 12.17 8.02 21.14
N GLY A 91 11.45 7.60 22.19
CA GLY A 91 11.98 7.61 23.55
C GLY A 91 12.35 9.04 23.96
N GLU A 92 13.60 9.26 24.38
CA GLU A 92 14.09 10.59 24.82
C GLU A 92 14.68 11.43 23.67
N VAL A 93 14.76 10.89 22.44
CA VAL A 93 15.40 11.58 21.31
C VAL A 93 14.37 12.23 20.42
N PHE A 94 14.55 13.52 20.14
CA PHE A 94 13.82 14.23 19.10
C PHE A 94 14.56 14.11 17.77
N TYR A 95 13.80 13.80 16.72
CA TYR A 95 14.26 13.76 15.35
C TYR A 95 13.53 14.80 14.51
N THR A 96 14.25 15.46 13.63
CA THR A 96 13.66 16.33 12.59
C THR A 96 13.63 15.60 11.26
N PHE A 97 12.57 15.85 10.48
CA PHE A 97 12.39 15.35 9.12
C PHE A 97 11.93 16.49 8.23
N SER A 98 12.69 16.79 7.18
CA SER A 98 12.42 17.90 6.24
C SER A 98 11.80 17.46 4.91
N GLY A 99 11.55 16.16 4.75
CA GLY A 99 10.91 15.61 3.55
C GLY A 99 9.39 15.69 3.61
N GLN A 100 8.76 15.26 2.53
CA GLN A 100 7.30 15.13 2.46
C GLN A 100 6.84 13.93 3.25
N ALA A 101 5.73 14.08 3.95
CA ALA A 101 5.06 13.02 4.69
C ALA A 101 3.55 13.05 4.46
N VAL A 102 2.88 11.92 4.69
CA VAL A 102 1.43 11.80 4.62
C VAL A 102 0.91 11.03 5.83
N ALA A 103 -0.10 11.56 6.51
CA ALA A 103 -0.80 10.83 7.56
C ALA A 103 -1.96 10.02 6.95
N PRO A 104 -2.08 8.73 7.31
CA PRO A 104 -3.21 7.93 6.87
C PRO A 104 -4.53 8.53 7.35
N GLY A 105 -5.50 8.68 6.45
CA GLY A 105 -6.83 9.17 6.81
C GLY A 105 -7.04 10.68 6.68
N ASP A 106 -6.01 11.48 6.42
CA ASP A 106 -6.14 12.93 6.22
C ASP A 106 -6.90 13.28 4.93
N PHE A 107 -7.06 12.33 4.02
CA PHE A 107 -7.73 12.53 2.74
C PHE A 107 -8.29 11.21 2.21
N GLN A 108 -9.22 11.30 1.24
CA GLN A 108 -9.64 10.12 0.48
C GLN A 108 -8.71 9.91 -0.71
N PRO A 109 -7.94 8.81 -0.73
CA PRO A 109 -7.00 8.55 -1.80
C PRO A 109 -7.71 8.26 -3.12
N SER A 110 -7.22 8.90 -4.18
CA SER A 110 -7.67 8.65 -5.55
C SER A 110 -6.78 7.61 -6.23
N ALA A 111 -7.26 7.04 -7.34
CA ALA A 111 -6.45 6.18 -8.21
C ALA A 111 -5.17 6.91 -8.69
N ASP A 112 -5.25 8.19 -9.00
CA ASP A 112 -4.10 9.00 -9.41
C ASP A 112 -3.04 9.10 -8.31
N PHE A 113 -3.47 9.22 -7.06
CA PHE A 113 -2.55 9.24 -5.91
C PHE A 113 -1.84 7.89 -5.76
N ILE A 114 -2.57 6.77 -5.84
CA ILE A 114 -2.03 5.41 -5.82
C ILE A 114 -0.97 5.23 -6.93
N ILE A 115 -1.31 5.60 -8.16
CA ILE A 115 -0.40 5.49 -9.31
C ILE A 115 0.83 6.39 -9.14
N LYS A 116 0.65 7.60 -8.62
CA LYS A 116 1.74 8.54 -8.34
C LYS A 116 2.72 7.96 -7.31
N LEU A 117 2.21 7.37 -6.24
CA LEU A 117 3.04 6.67 -5.24
C LEU A 117 3.76 5.47 -5.85
N ALA A 118 3.05 4.63 -6.60
CA ALA A 118 3.63 3.45 -7.24
C ALA A 118 4.76 3.83 -8.22
N LYS A 119 4.57 4.90 -9.00
CA LYS A 119 5.58 5.41 -9.94
C LYS A 119 6.87 5.90 -9.25
N ARG A 120 6.83 6.29 -7.98
CA ARG A 120 8.06 6.65 -7.25
C ARG A 120 9.00 5.46 -7.04
N TYR A 121 8.47 4.24 -7.05
CA TYR A 121 9.26 3.01 -6.96
C TYR A 121 9.77 2.48 -8.32
N LEU A 122 9.49 3.15 -9.45
CA LEU A 122 9.98 2.70 -10.77
C LEU A 122 11.49 2.48 -10.75
N ASN A 123 11.91 1.38 -11.38
CA ASN A 123 13.29 0.90 -11.44
C ASN A 123 13.87 0.38 -10.11
N THR A 124 13.09 0.31 -9.03
CA THR A 124 13.50 -0.44 -7.83
C THR A 124 13.76 -1.90 -8.22
N PRO A 125 14.93 -2.47 -7.90
CA PRO A 125 15.24 -3.84 -8.26
C PRO A 125 14.33 -4.85 -7.55
N PHE A 126 14.11 -6.01 -8.18
CA PHE A 126 13.41 -7.10 -7.51
C PHE A 126 14.25 -7.67 -6.37
N LEU A 127 13.60 -7.80 -5.21
CA LEU A 127 14.17 -8.50 -4.05
C LEU A 127 13.05 -9.26 -3.34
N TRP A 128 13.15 -10.57 -3.28
CA TRP A 128 12.17 -11.40 -2.55
C TRP A 128 12.08 -10.97 -1.08
N GLY A 129 10.88 -10.67 -0.61
CA GLY A 129 10.64 -10.16 0.75
C GLY A 129 10.98 -8.69 0.97
N GLY A 130 11.52 -7.99 -0.03
CA GLY A 130 11.87 -6.57 0.04
C GLY A 130 10.65 -5.66 0.07
N ARG A 131 10.75 -4.54 0.83
CA ARG A 131 9.69 -3.52 1.00
C ARG A 131 10.22 -2.09 0.86
N SER A 132 11.40 -1.90 0.28
CA SER A 132 12.06 -0.59 0.22
C SER A 132 12.49 -0.23 -1.21
N PRO A 133 12.86 1.04 -1.49
CA PRO A 133 13.42 1.44 -2.79
C PRO A 133 14.73 0.74 -3.17
N PHE A 134 15.38 0.05 -2.22
CA PHE A 134 16.59 -0.72 -2.47
C PHE A 134 16.32 -2.16 -2.94
N GLY A 135 15.09 -2.61 -2.81
CA GLY A 135 14.64 -3.91 -3.28
C GLY A 135 13.21 -4.20 -2.84
N MET A 136 12.40 -4.73 -3.76
CA MET A 136 10.97 -4.91 -3.56
C MET A 136 10.46 -6.13 -4.32
N ASP A 137 9.44 -6.79 -3.80
CA ASP A 137 8.64 -7.76 -4.54
C ASP A 137 7.26 -7.19 -4.94
N SER A 138 6.50 -7.92 -5.74
CA SER A 138 5.23 -7.40 -6.27
C SER A 138 4.17 -7.17 -5.20
N PRO A 139 3.96 -8.06 -4.20
CA PRO A 139 2.99 -7.78 -3.15
C PRO A 139 3.45 -6.64 -2.21
N ALA A 140 4.75 -6.45 -2.01
CA ALA A 140 5.25 -5.31 -1.25
C ALA A 140 4.99 -3.97 -1.94
N LEU A 141 5.11 -3.89 -3.27
CA LEU A 141 4.75 -2.68 -4.01
C LEU A 141 3.31 -2.28 -3.74
N VAL A 142 2.38 -3.23 -3.86
CA VAL A 142 0.96 -3.00 -3.56
C VAL A 142 0.77 -2.62 -2.10
N GLN A 143 1.33 -3.40 -1.17
CA GLN A 143 1.22 -3.15 0.27
C GLN A 143 1.68 -1.74 0.63
N MET A 144 2.90 -1.35 0.23
CA MET A 144 3.49 -0.06 0.58
C MET A 144 2.68 1.11 0.04
N VAL A 145 2.25 1.02 -1.22
CA VAL A 145 1.47 2.09 -1.87
C VAL A 145 0.12 2.26 -1.20
N PHE A 146 -0.59 1.18 -0.95
CA PHE A 146 -1.93 1.24 -0.33
C PHE A 146 -1.87 1.55 1.17
N GLN A 147 -0.84 1.13 1.91
CA GLN A 147 -0.65 1.53 3.31
C GLN A 147 -0.43 3.04 3.45
N MET A 148 0.39 3.65 2.59
CA MET A 148 0.56 5.12 2.56
C MET A 148 -0.73 5.86 2.18
N ALA A 149 -1.64 5.20 1.50
CA ALA A 149 -2.98 5.70 1.19
C ALA A 149 -4.02 5.38 2.28
N GLY A 150 -3.62 4.78 3.41
CA GLY A 150 -4.49 4.51 4.57
C GLY A 150 -5.22 3.17 4.54
N TYR A 151 -4.92 2.28 3.59
CA TYR A 151 -5.52 0.94 3.51
C TYR A 151 -4.64 -0.11 4.21
N LYS A 152 -5.27 -1.02 4.93
CA LYS A 152 -4.58 -2.20 5.47
C LYS A 152 -4.51 -3.27 4.38
N VAL A 153 -3.31 -3.61 3.96
CA VAL A 153 -3.06 -4.60 2.91
C VAL A 153 -2.10 -5.67 3.44
N PRO A 154 -2.45 -6.95 3.34
CA PRO A 154 -1.58 -8.05 3.76
C PRO A 154 -0.24 -8.09 3.01
N ARG A 155 0.73 -8.83 3.57
CA ARG A 155 2.07 -8.94 2.99
C ARG A 155 2.11 -9.77 1.72
N GLU A 156 1.37 -10.87 1.66
CA GLU A 156 1.46 -11.87 0.61
C GLU A 156 0.37 -11.69 -0.45
N ALA A 157 0.69 -11.89 -1.73
CA ALA A 157 -0.28 -11.79 -2.82
C ALA A 157 -1.47 -12.75 -2.66
N ALA A 158 -1.23 -13.94 -2.07
CA ALA A 158 -2.26 -14.93 -1.78
C ALA A 158 -3.25 -14.48 -0.69
N GLU A 159 -2.87 -13.54 0.17
CA GLU A 159 -3.75 -12.93 1.17
C GLU A 159 -4.37 -11.64 0.63
N GLN A 160 -3.65 -10.89 -0.21
CA GLN A 160 -4.16 -9.68 -0.86
C GLN A 160 -5.36 -9.93 -1.77
N ILE A 161 -5.47 -11.14 -2.33
CA ILE A 161 -6.61 -11.53 -3.17
C ILE A 161 -7.92 -11.63 -2.38
N GLU A 162 -7.86 -11.76 -1.06
CA GLU A 162 -9.04 -11.88 -0.21
C GLU A 162 -9.68 -10.53 0.15
N ILE A 163 -9.01 -9.42 -0.18
CA ILE A 163 -9.53 -8.07 0.12
C ILE A 163 -10.10 -7.39 -1.12
N GLY A 164 -11.09 -6.51 -0.91
CA GLY A 164 -11.75 -5.74 -1.97
C GLY A 164 -12.78 -6.53 -2.79
N ASP A 165 -13.42 -5.86 -3.71
CA ASP A 165 -14.49 -6.38 -4.55
C ASP A 165 -13.95 -7.02 -5.82
N ASN A 166 -14.57 -8.12 -6.28
CA ASN A 166 -14.22 -8.75 -7.55
C ASN A 166 -14.64 -7.87 -8.73
N ILE A 167 -13.77 -7.78 -9.73
CA ILE A 167 -14.07 -7.19 -11.03
C ILE A 167 -14.05 -8.33 -12.07
N ASP A 168 -15.20 -8.68 -12.58
CA ASP A 168 -15.38 -9.88 -13.41
C ASP A 168 -14.68 -9.81 -14.78
N PHE A 169 -14.61 -8.61 -15.37
CA PHE A 169 -14.02 -8.40 -16.69
C PHE A 169 -13.03 -7.25 -16.66
N ILE A 170 -11.93 -7.39 -17.42
CA ILE A 170 -10.90 -6.36 -17.50
C ILE A 170 -11.40 -5.04 -18.09
N GLU A 171 -12.44 -5.09 -18.91
CA GLU A 171 -13.12 -3.93 -19.49
C GLU A 171 -13.81 -3.05 -18.42
N ASN A 172 -14.19 -3.66 -17.29
CA ASN A 172 -14.79 -2.97 -16.14
C ASN A 172 -13.74 -2.50 -15.11
N ALA A 173 -12.48 -2.88 -15.35
CA ALA A 173 -11.40 -2.49 -14.45
C ALA A 173 -11.07 -1.00 -14.59
N GLN A 174 -10.66 -0.41 -13.49
CA GLN A 174 -10.30 0.99 -13.39
C GLN A 174 -8.85 1.14 -12.92
N ALA A 175 -8.27 2.30 -13.17
CA ALA A 175 -6.99 2.66 -12.62
C ALA A 175 -7.00 2.56 -11.08
N GLY A 176 -5.97 1.93 -10.50
CA GLY A 176 -5.90 1.64 -9.07
C GLY A 176 -6.44 0.27 -8.66
N ASP A 177 -7.15 -0.47 -9.54
CA ASP A 177 -7.53 -1.85 -9.27
C ASP A 177 -6.28 -2.75 -9.25
N LEU A 178 -6.38 -3.88 -8.55
CA LEU A 178 -5.31 -4.86 -8.41
C LEU A 178 -5.53 -6.04 -9.34
N ALA A 179 -4.57 -6.30 -10.23
CA ALA A 179 -4.53 -7.49 -11.06
C ALA A 179 -3.69 -8.58 -10.40
N PHE A 180 -4.26 -9.77 -10.25
CA PHE A 180 -3.62 -10.94 -9.65
C PHE A 180 -3.29 -11.99 -10.69
N PHE A 181 -2.11 -12.58 -10.59
CA PHE A 181 -1.58 -13.50 -11.57
C PHE A 181 -1.22 -14.83 -10.93
N GLU A 182 -1.54 -15.90 -11.66
CA GLU A 182 -1.24 -17.26 -11.23
C GLU A 182 0.08 -17.78 -11.83
N ASN A 183 0.69 -18.72 -11.12
CA ASN A 183 1.78 -19.51 -11.64
C ASN A 183 1.27 -20.75 -12.38
N ASN A 184 2.18 -21.57 -12.91
CA ASN A 184 1.86 -22.79 -13.66
C ASN A 184 1.10 -23.86 -12.83
N HIS A 185 1.01 -23.69 -11.52
CA HIS A 185 0.24 -24.56 -10.61
C HIS A 185 -1.10 -23.97 -10.20
N GLY A 186 -1.55 -22.87 -10.84
CA GLY A 186 -2.80 -22.18 -10.53
C GLY A 186 -2.81 -21.42 -9.20
N ARG A 187 -1.63 -21.20 -8.58
CA ARG A 187 -1.52 -20.46 -7.32
C ARG A 187 -1.21 -18.99 -7.60
N ILE A 188 -1.85 -18.09 -6.86
CA ILE A 188 -1.53 -16.67 -6.90
C ILE A 188 -0.08 -16.47 -6.43
N SER A 189 0.71 -15.84 -7.27
CA SER A 189 2.15 -15.64 -7.04
C SER A 189 2.65 -14.25 -7.42
N HIS A 190 1.78 -13.42 -7.99
CA HIS A 190 2.15 -12.09 -8.45
C HIS A 190 0.93 -11.16 -8.45
N VAL A 191 1.17 -9.87 -8.27
CA VAL A 191 0.15 -8.82 -8.26
C VAL A 191 0.70 -7.54 -8.87
N GLY A 192 -0.16 -6.72 -9.45
CA GLY A 192 0.17 -5.40 -9.97
C GLY A 192 -1.00 -4.44 -9.82
N ILE A 193 -0.73 -3.14 -9.94
CA ILE A 193 -1.71 -2.07 -9.89
C ILE A 193 -2.05 -1.64 -11.32
N LEU A 194 -3.32 -1.69 -11.66
CA LEU A 194 -3.80 -1.28 -12.98
C LEU A 194 -3.66 0.22 -13.16
N MET A 195 -3.27 0.60 -14.37
CA MET A 195 -3.11 1.98 -14.81
C MET A 195 -4.00 2.24 -16.02
N PRO A 196 -4.23 3.51 -16.39
CA PRO A 196 -4.91 3.84 -17.65
C PRO A 196 -4.23 3.21 -18.87
N GLU A 197 -4.95 3.13 -19.99
CA GLU A 197 -4.45 2.68 -21.30
C GLU A 197 -3.96 1.21 -21.32
N GLY A 198 -4.61 0.32 -20.56
CA GLY A 198 -4.27 -1.10 -20.57
C GLY A 198 -2.85 -1.39 -20.09
N LYS A 199 -2.41 -0.68 -19.05
CA LYS A 199 -1.09 -0.83 -18.42
C LYS A 199 -1.21 -1.31 -16.99
N VAL A 200 -0.14 -1.95 -16.51
CA VAL A 200 0.01 -2.39 -15.12
C VAL A 200 1.39 -2.04 -14.60
N ILE A 201 1.46 -1.47 -13.40
CA ILE A 201 2.72 -1.30 -12.67
C ILE A 201 2.88 -2.46 -11.69
N HIS A 202 4.00 -3.16 -11.77
CA HIS A 202 4.29 -4.35 -10.98
C HIS A 202 5.81 -4.51 -10.81
N CYS A 203 6.22 -5.49 -9.98
CA CYS A 203 7.64 -5.78 -9.76
C CYS A 203 8.03 -7.15 -10.34
N PHE A 204 8.71 -7.13 -11.49
CA PHE A 204 9.26 -8.33 -12.16
C PHE A 204 10.64 -8.02 -12.75
N GLY A 205 11.71 -8.54 -12.12
CA GLY A 205 13.08 -8.10 -12.35
C GLY A 205 13.39 -6.74 -11.73
N GLY A 206 12.40 -5.90 -11.62
CA GLY A 206 12.33 -4.58 -10.98
C GLY A 206 10.92 -4.03 -11.10
N VAL A 207 10.67 -2.89 -10.47
CA VAL A 207 9.39 -2.18 -10.60
C VAL A 207 9.33 -1.55 -11.99
N ARG A 208 8.34 -1.96 -12.77
CA ARG A 208 8.18 -1.60 -14.18
C ARG A 208 6.72 -1.45 -14.58
N ILE A 209 6.49 -0.86 -15.75
CA ILE A 209 5.15 -0.72 -16.35
C ILE A 209 5.15 -1.54 -17.63
N ASP A 210 4.19 -2.46 -17.73
CA ASP A 210 3.98 -3.29 -18.91
C ASP A 210 2.53 -3.19 -19.39
N LYS A 211 2.25 -3.67 -20.61
CA LYS A 211 0.89 -3.81 -21.14
C LYS A 211 0.20 -5.01 -20.51
N ILE A 212 -1.10 -4.87 -20.32
CA ILE A 212 -1.97 -5.93 -19.80
C ILE A 212 -3.26 -6.02 -20.62
N ASP A 213 -3.73 -7.25 -20.83
CA ASP A 213 -5.03 -7.57 -21.38
C ASP A 213 -5.67 -8.75 -20.62
N HIS A 214 -6.74 -9.33 -21.17
CA HIS A 214 -7.48 -10.45 -20.57
C HIS A 214 -6.64 -11.74 -20.43
N TYR A 215 -5.54 -11.90 -21.16
CA TYR A 215 -4.62 -13.03 -20.99
C TYR A 215 -3.63 -12.79 -19.87
N GLY A 216 -3.20 -11.52 -19.68
CA GLY A 216 -2.22 -11.16 -18.64
C GLY A 216 -1.23 -10.10 -19.07
N ILE A 217 -0.03 -10.12 -18.47
CA ILE A 217 1.04 -9.15 -18.76
C ILE A 217 1.81 -9.57 -20.00
N TYR A 218 1.81 -8.71 -21.00
CA TYR A 218 2.58 -8.90 -22.23
C TYR A 218 3.96 -8.24 -22.11
N ASP A 219 5.01 -9.05 -22.24
CA ASP A 219 6.41 -8.57 -22.29
C ASP A 219 6.77 -8.25 -23.74
N GLU A 220 6.83 -6.96 -24.06
CA GLU A 220 7.15 -6.49 -25.41
C GLU A 220 8.56 -6.88 -25.86
N THR A 221 9.52 -6.97 -24.93
CA THR A 221 10.91 -7.35 -25.24
C THR A 221 11.01 -8.82 -25.65
N ARG A 222 10.24 -9.69 -24.96
CA ARG A 222 10.24 -11.14 -25.21
C ARG A 222 9.14 -11.55 -26.19
N GLN A 223 8.21 -10.65 -26.56
CA GLN A 223 7.05 -10.87 -27.40
C GLN A 223 6.19 -12.06 -26.93
N MET A 224 5.96 -12.14 -25.62
CA MET A 224 5.18 -13.21 -25.01
C MET A 224 4.50 -12.75 -23.72
N TYR A 225 3.46 -13.47 -23.30
CA TYR A 225 2.85 -13.27 -22.00
C TYR A 225 3.77 -13.79 -20.89
N SER A 226 4.14 -12.89 -19.98
CA SER A 226 5.04 -13.19 -18.86
C SER A 226 4.29 -13.64 -17.60
N LYS A 227 3.02 -13.23 -17.44
CA LYS A 227 2.15 -13.52 -16.30
C LYS A 227 0.73 -13.73 -16.79
N ARG A 228 0.08 -14.81 -16.36
CA ARG A 228 -1.32 -15.12 -16.69
C ARG A 228 -2.26 -14.43 -15.69
N LEU A 229 -3.20 -13.63 -16.19
CA LEU A 229 -4.21 -12.98 -15.37
C LEU A 229 -5.16 -14.03 -14.77
N ARG A 230 -5.42 -13.92 -13.47
CA ARG A 230 -6.35 -14.78 -12.77
C ARG A 230 -7.66 -14.07 -12.42
N LEU A 231 -7.55 -12.88 -11.78
CA LEU A 231 -8.68 -12.03 -11.43
C LEU A 231 -8.24 -10.61 -11.11
N ILE A 232 -9.20 -9.71 -10.97
CA ILE A 232 -9.00 -8.31 -10.63
C ILE A 232 -9.81 -7.99 -9.38
N LYS A 233 -9.23 -7.18 -8.48
CA LYS A 233 -9.86 -6.68 -7.25
C LYS A 233 -9.85 -5.16 -7.20
N ARG A 234 -10.91 -4.58 -6.65
CA ARG A 234 -11.03 -3.16 -6.34
C ARG A 234 -11.02 -2.92 -4.85
N ILE A 235 -10.02 -2.18 -4.37
CA ILE A 235 -9.92 -1.76 -2.95
C ILE A 235 -10.42 -0.32 -2.79
N LEU A 236 -10.18 0.54 -3.78
CA LEU A 236 -10.63 1.92 -3.75
C LEU A 236 -12.15 2.00 -3.86
N PRO A 237 -12.82 2.92 -3.11
CA PRO A 237 -14.24 3.11 -3.27
C PRO A 237 -14.56 3.53 -4.70
N THR A 238 -15.61 2.95 -5.28
CA THR A 238 -16.11 3.35 -6.60
C THR A 238 -16.61 4.78 -6.54
N ILE A 239 -15.96 5.69 -7.27
CA ILE A 239 -16.46 7.03 -7.46
C ILE A 239 -17.64 6.89 -8.45
N LEU A 240 -18.86 6.81 -7.93
CA LEU A 240 -20.05 6.93 -8.78
C LEU A 240 -20.02 8.34 -9.40
N PRO A 241 -20.23 8.49 -10.72
CA PRO A 241 -20.37 9.80 -11.33
C PRO A 241 -21.48 10.55 -10.57
N LYS A 242 -21.19 11.80 -10.16
CA LYS A 242 -22.21 12.66 -9.57
C LYS A 242 -23.33 12.73 -10.60
N VAL A 243 -24.49 12.15 -10.30
CA VAL A 243 -25.71 12.36 -11.08
C VAL A 243 -26.01 13.85 -10.97
N ASN A 244 -25.84 14.58 -12.07
CA ASN A 244 -26.27 15.96 -12.15
C ASN A 244 -27.80 15.96 -11.98
N THR A 245 -28.26 16.30 -10.79
CA THR A 245 -29.69 16.48 -10.44
C THR A 245 -30.30 17.73 -11.10
N SER A 246 -29.65 18.34 -12.07
CA SER A 246 -30.15 19.52 -12.80
C SER A 246 -31.03 19.21 -14.00
N GLU A 247 -31.33 17.94 -14.31
CA GLU A 247 -32.23 17.55 -15.38
C GLU A 247 -33.34 16.59 -14.87
N MET A 248 -34.03 16.94 -13.80
CA MET A 248 -35.34 16.39 -13.56
C MET A 248 -36.36 17.38 -14.14
N PRO A 249 -37.17 17.00 -15.18
CA PRO A 249 -38.30 17.84 -15.60
C PRO A 249 -39.26 17.96 -14.42
N GLU A 250 -39.67 19.18 -14.12
CA GLU A 250 -40.76 19.45 -13.16
C GLU A 250 -41.99 18.66 -13.59
N VAL A 251 -42.39 17.69 -12.81
CA VAL A 251 -43.67 17.04 -12.94
C VAL A 251 -44.72 18.02 -12.40
N GLU A 252 -45.44 18.70 -13.31
CA GLU A 252 -46.63 19.47 -12.97
C GLU A 252 -47.58 18.61 -12.17
N SER A 253 -47.79 18.98 -10.92
CA SER A 253 -48.83 18.40 -10.06
C SER A 253 -50.19 18.91 -10.53
N SER A 254 -50.88 18.13 -11.39
CA SER A 254 -52.30 18.29 -11.63
C SER A 254 -53.05 17.90 -10.37
N GLY A 255 -53.54 18.92 -9.65
CA GLY A 255 -54.40 18.74 -8.49
C GLY A 255 -55.69 17.99 -8.86
N VAL A 256 -55.92 16.86 -8.21
CA VAL A 256 -57.24 16.24 -8.09
C VAL A 256 -57.64 16.38 -6.64
N GLN A 257 -58.58 17.32 -6.37
CA GLN A 257 -59.37 17.36 -5.13
C GLN A 257 -60.27 16.13 -5.08
N ALA A 258 -60.10 15.29 -4.09
CA ALA A 258 -61.09 14.27 -3.72
C ALA A 258 -61.83 14.75 -2.45
N GLU A 259 -63.12 15.06 -2.60
CA GLU A 259 -64.05 15.25 -1.49
C GLU A 259 -64.35 13.93 -0.80
N LEU A 260 -64.35 13.96 0.51
CA LEU A 260 -64.75 12.88 1.40
C LEU A 260 -66.28 12.84 1.51
N PHE A 261 -66.86 11.67 1.36
CA PHE A 261 -68.04 11.19 2.04
C PHE A 261 -67.75 9.96 2.87
#